data_9bc843050ad0830b1f013bab7dc9ed54
#
_entry.id   9bc843050ad0830b1f013bab7dc9ed54
#
_cell.length_a   1.000
_cell.length_b   1.000
_cell.length_c   1.000
_cell.angle_alpha   90.00
_cell.angle_beta   90.00
_cell.angle_gamma   90.00
#
_symmetry.space_group_name_H-M   'P 1'
#
loop_
_entity.id
_entity.type
_entity.pdbx_description
1 polymer ?
#
loop_
_entity_poly.entity_id
_entity_poly.type
_entity_poly.pdbx_seq_one_letter_code
_entity_poly.pdbx_strand_id
1 'polypeptide(L)'
;MLDALTETTASGRRLDDRRQFEHHWMMNPATRAILDDAVDAAMAARGGVPLDLVLDVGCGAQSNVVFPGARRVIGTDLDLEGLKNNLTVDAAIAADIVATDLPTECVDAIACIYVLEHVPHPDRVFGKFARALRPGGVLIIAVPNVAAPKARVTRLTPLSFHRFVYRRLLSRKGDDEGMPFATVLDGSIRPDRLENLAEVCGLIVLRRTDFEDNKQLALRRKFKLTGLPWNAIRAAFRGMSRGRMDPELSDIVMVLQRPFQDPATGTLAESLAAAQG
;
A
#
# COMPACT_ATOMS: atom_id res chain seq x y z
N MET A 1 11.40 -20.41 6.39
CA MET A 1 9.99 -20.02 6.59
C MET A 1 9.16 -20.09 5.29
N LEU A 2 9.64 -19.60 4.16
CA LEU A 2 8.92 -19.76 2.88
C LEU A 2 8.90 -21.21 2.36
N ASP A 3 9.92 -22.02 2.63
CA ASP A 3 9.97 -23.45 2.24
C ASP A 3 8.96 -24.32 2.99
N ALA A 4 8.60 -23.97 4.24
CA ALA A 4 7.55 -24.66 5.00
C ALA A 4 6.14 -24.43 4.48
N LEU A 5 5.96 -23.46 3.57
CA LEU A 5 4.67 -23.07 3.00
C LEU A 5 4.32 -23.84 1.72
N THR A 6 5.22 -24.69 1.24
CA THR A 6 4.96 -25.50 0.04
C THR A 6 3.95 -26.64 0.28
N GLU A 7 3.66 -26.97 1.54
CA GLU A 7 2.81 -28.11 1.91
C GLU A 7 1.41 -27.79 2.45
N THR A 8 1.03 -26.51 2.64
CA THR A 8 -0.27 -26.20 3.23
C THR A 8 -1.28 -25.79 2.16
N THR A 9 -2.10 -26.73 1.80
CA THR A 9 -3.42 -26.67 1.13
C THR A 9 -3.67 -25.48 0.20
N ALA A 10 -3.29 -25.67 -1.06
CA ALA A 10 -3.92 -24.95 -2.16
C ALA A 10 -5.43 -25.25 -2.16
N SER A 11 -6.26 -24.27 -1.78
CA SER A 11 -7.65 -24.32 -2.21
C SER A 11 -7.60 -24.25 -3.73
N GLY A 12 -8.07 -25.27 -4.43
CA GLY A 12 -8.00 -25.40 -5.89
C GLY A 12 -8.84 -24.40 -6.67
N ARG A 13 -8.96 -23.15 -6.17
CA ARG A 13 -9.64 -22.05 -6.84
C ARG A 13 -8.63 -21.32 -7.72
N ARG A 14 -8.93 -21.28 -9.03
CA ARG A 14 -8.15 -20.53 -10.01
C ARG A 14 -8.17 -19.05 -9.68
N LEU A 15 -7.03 -18.37 -9.90
CA LEU A 15 -6.84 -16.92 -9.71
C LEU A 15 -7.87 -16.04 -10.45
N ASP A 16 -8.46 -16.55 -11.54
CA ASP A 16 -9.50 -15.85 -12.29
C ASP A 16 -10.80 -15.65 -11.48
N ASP A 17 -11.09 -16.53 -10.52
CA ASP A 17 -12.25 -16.37 -9.63
C ASP A 17 -12.08 -15.23 -8.62
N ARG A 18 -10.86 -14.75 -8.40
CA ARG A 18 -10.59 -13.64 -7.47
C ARG A 18 -11.15 -12.30 -7.94
N ARG A 19 -11.30 -12.09 -9.24
CA ARG A 19 -11.97 -10.90 -9.80
C ARG A 19 -13.47 -10.87 -9.51
N GLN A 20 -14.07 -12.00 -9.14
CA GLN A 20 -15.50 -12.12 -8.84
C GLN A 20 -15.82 -11.83 -7.37
N PHE A 21 -14.80 -11.67 -6.49
CA PHE A 21 -15.06 -11.19 -5.14
C PHE A 21 -15.39 -9.69 -5.21
N GLU A 22 -16.64 -9.43 -5.56
CA GLU A 22 -17.23 -8.11 -5.55
C GLU A 22 -17.21 -7.55 -4.13
N HIS A 23 -16.68 -6.33 -4.05
CA HIS A 23 -16.88 -5.37 -2.99
C HIS A 23 -16.16 -5.58 -1.67
N HIS A 24 -14.92 -5.13 -1.66
CA HIS A 24 -14.38 -4.67 -0.40
C HIS A 24 -15.20 -3.43 0.03
N TRP A 25 -16.07 -3.62 1.03
CA TRP A 25 -16.97 -2.61 1.59
C TRP A 25 -16.25 -1.33 2.07
N MET A 26 -14.94 -1.37 2.24
CA MET A 26 -14.12 -0.22 2.69
C MET A 26 -13.67 0.71 1.56
N MET A 27 -13.72 0.29 0.31
CA MET A 27 -13.25 1.11 -0.81
C MET A 27 -14.41 1.55 -1.70
N ASN A 28 -14.48 2.87 -1.96
CA ASN A 28 -15.40 3.34 -2.98
C ASN A 28 -14.84 3.01 -4.39
N PRO A 29 -15.70 3.08 -5.42
CA PRO A 29 -15.30 2.81 -6.80
C PRO A 29 -14.12 3.67 -7.28
N ALA A 30 -14.02 4.93 -6.81
CA ALA A 30 -12.94 5.82 -7.23
C ALA A 30 -11.57 5.39 -6.66
N THR A 31 -11.51 5.06 -5.37
CA THR A 31 -10.28 4.51 -4.76
C THR A 31 -9.91 3.18 -5.38
N ARG A 32 -10.90 2.33 -5.66
CA ARG A 32 -10.68 1.05 -6.33
C ARG A 32 -10.05 1.25 -7.71
N ALA A 33 -10.60 2.14 -8.52
CA ALA A 33 -10.06 2.45 -9.84
C ALA A 33 -8.61 2.94 -9.78
N ILE A 34 -8.23 3.72 -8.75
CA ILE A 34 -6.85 4.19 -8.56
C ILE A 34 -5.92 3.00 -8.24
N LEU A 35 -6.36 2.06 -7.43
CA LEU A 35 -5.56 0.87 -7.09
C LEU A 35 -5.45 -0.11 -8.28
N ASP A 36 -6.54 -0.31 -9.02
CA ASP A 36 -6.54 -1.14 -10.23
C ASP A 36 -5.59 -0.55 -11.29
N ASP A 37 -5.61 0.78 -11.48
CA ASP A 37 -4.70 1.51 -12.36
C ASP A 37 -3.23 1.46 -11.87
N ALA A 38 -2.99 1.38 -10.56
CA ALA A 38 -1.66 1.14 -10.01
C ALA A 38 -1.16 -0.28 -10.31
N VAL A 39 -2.04 -1.28 -10.22
CA VAL A 39 -1.72 -2.67 -10.61
C VAL A 39 -1.40 -2.73 -12.10
N ASP A 40 -2.21 -2.10 -12.95
CA ASP A 40 -1.99 -2.08 -14.39
C ASP A 40 -0.64 -1.44 -14.74
N ALA A 41 -0.29 -0.33 -14.08
CA ALA A 41 1.02 0.31 -14.24
C ALA A 41 2.18 -0.59 -13.80
N ALA A 42 2.03 -1.29 -12.67
CA ALA A 42 3.01 -2.25 -12.17
C ALA A 42 3.20 -3.42 -13.14
N MET A 43 2.11 -3.96 -13.68
CA MET A 43 2.14 -5.07 -14.64
C MET A 43 2.77 -4.65 -15.97
N ALA A 44 2.43 -3.45 -16.45
CA ALA A 44 3.03 -2.90 -17.67
C ALA A 44 4.55 -2.73 -17.56
N ALA A 45 5.03 -2.23 -16.40
CA ALA A 45 6.45 -2.03 -16.13
C ALA A 45 7.25 -3.35 -16.09
N ARG A 46 6.61 -4.48 -15.81
CA ARG A 46 7.25 -5.81 -15.85
C ARG A 46 7.43 -6.36 -17.27
N GLY A 47 6.85 -5.73 -18.29
CA GLY A 47 7.07 -6.13 -19.68
C GLY A 47 6.61 -7.56 -20.02
N GLY A 48 5.57 -8.07 -19.34
CA GLY A 48 5.06 -9.43 -19.56
C GLY A 48 5.79 -10.54 -18.79
N VAL A 49 6.75 -10.20 -17.93
CA VAL A 49 7.40 -11.19 -17.05
C VAL A 49 6.37 -11.74 -16.06
N PRO A 50 6.20 -13.07 -15.96
CA PRO A 50 5.22 -13.68 -15.08
C PRO A 50 5.43 -13.31 -13.60
N LEU A 51 4.34 -13.34 -12.84
CA LEU A 51 4.34 -13.21 -11.38
C LEU A 51 4.29 -14.61 -10.76
N ASP A 52 5.42 -15.14 -10.32
CA ASP A 52 5.46 -16.42 -9.62
C ASP A 52 4.96 -16.28 -8.18
N LEU A 53 5.41 -15.24 -7.49
CA LEU A 53 5.09 -15.02 -6.09
C LEU A 53 4.80 -13.56 -5.80
N VAL A 54 3.61 -13.31 -5.25
CA VAL A 54 3.17 -12.00 -4.75
C VAL A 54 3.04 -12.06 -3.23
N LEU A 55 3.50 -11.03 -2.54
CA LEU A 55 3.30 -10.83 -1.11
C LEU A 55 2.27 -9.69 -0.91
N ASP A 56 1.16 -9.99 -0.24
CA ASP A 56 0.15 -9.01 0.17
C ASP A 56 0.25 -8.76 1.67
N VAL A 57 0.78 -7.60 2.03
CA VAL A 57 1.06 -7.20 3.42
C VAL A 57 -0.12 -6.42 3.98
N GLY A 58 -0.63 -6.87 5.13
CA GLY A 58 -1.84 -6.29 5.74
C GLY A 58 -3.09 -6.63 4.95
N CYS A 59 -3.19 -7.87 4.46
CA CYS A 59 -4.28 -8.31 3.60
C CYS A 59 -5.61 -8.51 4.35
N GLY A 60 -5.61 -8.58 5.69
CA GLY A 60 -6.81 -8.78 6.50
C GLY A 60 -7.69 -9.93 6.02
N ALA A 61 -8.99 -9.72 6.05
CA ALA A 61 -9.98 -10.69 5.55
C ALA A 61 -10.13 -10.71 4.02
N GLN A 62 -9.56 -9.73 3.32
CA GLN A 62 -9.62 -9.62 1.86
C GLN A 62 -8.53 -8.68 1.34
N SER A 63 -7.85 -9.08 0.29
CA SER A 63 -6.84 -8.24 -0.39
C SER A 63 -7.44 -6.97 -0.98
N ASN A 64 -6.68 -5.89 -0.87
CA ASN A 64 -7.06 -4.59 -1.42
C ASN A 64 -6.79 -4.47 -2.91
N VAL A 65 -5.87 -5.28 -3.43
CA VAL A 65 -5.49 -5.33 -4.86
C VAL A 65 -5.43 -6.78 -5.34
N VAL A 66 -5.62 -6.97 -6.63
CA VAL A 66 -5.49 -8.27 -7.28
C VAL A 66 -4.46 -8.17 -8.39
N PHE A 67 -3.46 -9.05 -8.36
CA PHE A 67 -2.47 -9.15 -9.44
C PHE A 67 -2.92 -10.19 -10.47
N PRO A 68 -3.36 -9.79 -11.66
CA PRO A 68 -3.78 -10.71 -12.70
C PRO A 68 -2.64 -11.64 -13.12
N GLY A 69 -2.94 -12.93 -13.23
CA GLY A 69 -1.95 -13.93 -13.67
C GLY A 69 -0.87 -14.30 -12.65
N ALA A 70 -0.95 -13.80 -11.42
CA ALA A 70 -0.05 -14.24 -10.36
C ALA A 70 -0.27 -15.75 -10.09
N ARG A 71 0.84 -16.52 -10.09
CA ARG A 71 0.76 -17.96 -9.85
C ARG A 71 0.44 -18.25 -8.37
N ARG A 72 1.00 -17.46 -7.46
CA ARG A 72 0.78 -17.59 -6.02
C ARG A 72 0.76 -16.24 -5.33
N VAL A 73 -0.20 -16.05 -4.44
CA VAL A 73 -0.29 -14.88 -3.56
C VAL A 73 -0.23 -15.34 -2.11
N ILE A 74 0.74 -14.82 -1.36
CA ILE A 74 0.85 -15.03 0.07
C ILE A 74 0.41 -13.75 0.78
N GLY A 75 -0.61 -13.86 1.63
CA GLY A 75 -1.08 -12.77 2.47
C GLY A 75 -0.46 -12.81 3.86
N THR A 76 -0.15 -11.67 4.43
CA THR A 76 0.27 -11.55 5.83
C THR A 76 -0.49 -10.45 6.55
N ASP A 77 -0.89 -10.72 7.79
CA ASP A 77 -1.57 -9.77 8.66
C ASP A 77 -1.36 -10.15 10.14
N LEU A 78 -1.66 -9.22 11.04
CA LEU A 78 -1.74 -9.48 12.48
C LEU A 78 -3.12 -10.01 12.89
N ASP A 79 -4.16 -9.74 12.09
CA ASP A 79 -5.53 -10.19 12.34
C ASP A 79 -5.72 -11.65 11.91
N LEU A 80 -5.52 -12.55 12.87
CA LEU A 80 -5.68 -13.99 12.65
C LEU A 80 -7.10 -14.38 12.20
N GLU A 81 -8.13 -13.70 12.70
CA GLU A 81 -9.52 -14.00 12.33
C GLU A 81 -9.84 -13.52 10.92
N GLY A 82 -9.35 -12.33 10.55
CA GLY A 82 -9.42 -11.85 9.18
C GLY A 82 -8.73 -12.82 8.21
N LEU A 83 -7.51 -13.24 8.52
CA LEU A 83 -6.74 -14.17 7.68
C LEU A 83 -7.45 -15.50 7.43
N LYS A 84 -8.13 -16.08 8.43
CA LYS A 84 -8.90 -17.33 8.27
C LYS A 84 -10.02 -17.21 7.23
N ASN A 85 -10.56 -16.02 7.08
CA ASN A 85 -11.65 -15.72 6.16
C ASN A 85 -11.17 -15.19 4.82
N ASN A 86 -9.87 -14.93 4.65
CA ASN A 86 -9.33 -14.39 3.42
C ASN A 86 -9.28 -15.44 2.31
N LEU A 87 -10.18 -15.28 1.34
CA LEU A 87 -10.29 -16.13 0.15
C LEU A 87 -9.53 -15.56 -1.07
N THR A 88 -8.87 -14.41 -0.92
CA THR A 88 -8.18 -13.73 -2.02
C THR A 88 -6.70 -14.07 -2.11
N VAL A 89 -6.15 -14.78 -1.12
CA VAL A 89 -4.76 -15.26 -1.10
C VAL A 89 -4.71 -16.79 -1.17
N ASP A 90 -3.60 -17.33 -1.67
CA ASP A 90 -3.41 -18.79 -1.74
C ASP A 90 -2.91 -19.36 -0.41
N ALA A 91 -2.16 -18.56 0.35
CA ALA A 91 -1.72 -18.87 1.70
C ALA A 91 -1.76 -17.61 2.55
N ALA A 92 -2.16 -17.75 3.81
CA ALA A 92 -2.21 -16.67 4.77
C ALA A 92 -1.29 -16.96 5.96
N ILE A 93 -0.52 -15.96 6.38
CA ILE A 93 0.45 -16.07 7.47
C ILE A 93 0.17 -14.99 8.50
N ALA A 94 -0.14 -15.39 9.72
CA ALA A 94 -0.20 -14.45 10.84
C ALA A 94 1.23 -14.04 11.23
N ALA A 95 1.63 -12.85 10.82
CA ALA A 95 2.99 -12.36 11.06
C ALA A 95 3.03 -10.84 11.16
N ASP A 96 3.88 -10.36 12.07
CA ASP A 96 4.25 -8.95 12.15
C ASP A 96 5.34 -8.64 11.12
N ILE A 97 5.00 -7.83 10.12
CA ILE A 97 5.95 -7.44 9.07
C ILE A 97 7.16 -6.67 9.62
N VAL A 98 7.02 -6.03 10.79
CA VAL A 98 8.14 -5.35 11.44
C VAL A 98 9.17 -6.36 11.97
N ALA A 99 8.68 -7.45 12.57
CA ALA A 99 9.52 -8.50 13.15
C ALA A 99 9.94 -9.57 12.14
N THR A 100 9.18 -9.73 11.05
CA THR A 100 9.42 -10.78 10.06
C THR A 100 10.57 -10.42 9.13
N ASP A 101 11.53 -11.30 8.97
CA ASP A 101 12.55 -11.19 7.94
C ASP A 101 12.05 -11.78 6.62
N LEU A 102 12.21 -11.01 5.56
CA LEU A 102 11.94 -11.43 4.19
C LEU A 102 13.26 -11.83 3.53
N PRO A 103 13.34 -13.00 2.89
CA PRO A 103 14.51 -13.38 2.11
C PRO A 103 14.75 -12.36 0.97
N THR A 104 16.01 -12.22 0.59
CA THR A 104 16.39 -11.36 -0.53
C THR A 104 15.90 -11.97 -1.84
N GLU A 105 15.37 -11.13 -2.75
CA GLU A 105 14.97 -11.52 -4.12
C GLU A 105 14.02 -12.73 -4.16
N CYS A 106 13.04 -12.74 -3.26
CA CYS A 106 12.14 -13.87 -3.12
C CYS A 106 10.76 -13.66 -3.77
N VAL A 107 10.35 -12.42 -4.04
CA VAL A 107 9.02 -12.09 -4.56
C VAL A 107 9.06 -11.22 -5.81
N ASP A 108 8.06 -11.37 -6.67
CA ASP A 108 7.91 -10.61 -7.91
C ASP A 108 7.11 -9.33 -7.73
N ALA A 109 6.18 -9.33 -6.78
CA ALA A 109 5.40 -8.15 -6.44
C ALA A 109 5.08 -8.11 -4.94
N ILE A 110 4.95 -6.91 -4.41
CA ILE A 110 4.49 -6.64 -3.04
C ILE A 110 3.36 -5.62 -3.12
N ALA A 111 2.24 -5.91 -2.43
CA ALA A 111 1.22 -4.93 -2.09
C ALA A 111 1.32 -4.59 -0.60
N CYS A 112 1.24 -3.30 -0.27
CA CYS A 112 1.22 -2.82 1.11
C CYS A 112 0.29 -1.62 1.19
N ILE A 113 -1.00 -1.89 1.40
CA ILE A 113 -2.08 -0.93 1.24
C ILE A 113 -2.64 -0.54 2.60
N TYR A 114 -2.37 0.68 3.04
CA TYR A 114 -2.78 1.22 4.35
C TYR A 114 -2.25 0.42 5.55
N VAL A 115 -0.95 0.08 5.49
CA VAL A 115 -0.24 -0.64 6.56
C VAL A 115 0.89 0.19 7.15
N LEU A 116 1.68 0.87 6.31
CA LEU A 116 2.89 1.58 6.76
C LEU A 116 2.61 2.68 7.79
N GLU A 117 1.41 3.27 7.80
CA GLU A 117 0.99 4.25 8.80
C GLU A 117 0.74 3.67 10.20
N HIS A 118 0.66 2.35 10.30
CA HIS A 118 0.39 1.64 11.55
C HIS A 118 1.65 1.04 12.17
N VAL A 119 2.74 0.93 11.41
CA VAL A 119 3.97 0.30 11.87
C VAL A 119 4.98 1.31 12.41
N PRO A 120 5.76 0.98 13.44
CA PRO A 120 6.91 1.76 13.84
C PRO A 120 8.04 1.61 12.81
N HIS A 121 8.78 2.69 12.57
CA HIS A 121 9.91 2.70 11.62
C HIS A 121 9.55 2.14 10.24
N PRO A 122 8.55 2.73 9.54
CA PRO A 122 8.11 2.23 8.23
C PRO A 122 9.21 2.28 7.17
N ASP A 123 10.23 3.11 7.34
CA ASP A 123 11.46 3.16 6.55
C ASP A 123 12.21 1.82 6.55
N ARG A 124 12.28 1.15 7.70
CA ARG A 124 12.93 -0.18 7.80
C ARG A 124 12.12 -1.24 7.09
N VAL A 125 10.79 -1.21 7.23
CA VAL A 125 9.88 -2.14 6.52
C VAL A 125 9.98 -1.93 5.02
N PHE A 126 10.01 -0.68 4.57
CA PHE A 126 10.21 -0.34 3.16
C PHE A 126 11.54 -0.91 2.62
N GLY A 127 12.64 -0.77 3.38
CA GLY A 127 13.93 -1.34 3.01
C GLY A 127 13.92 -2.88 2.94
N LYS A 128 13.12 -3.57 3.78
CA LYS A 128 12.89 -5.02 3.66
C LYS A 128 12.19 -5.36 2.34
N PHE A 129 11.16 -4.60 1.97
CA PHE A 129 10.45 -4.79 0.70
C PHE A 129 11.37 -4.65 -0.49
N ALA A 130 12.17 -3.58 -0.52
CA ALA A 130 13.11 -3.34 -1.61
C ALA A 130 14.10 -4.50 -1.81
N ARG A 131 14.60 -5.09 -0.70
CA ARG A 131 15.50 -6.25 -0.78
C ARG A 131 14.79 -7.54 -1.17
N ALA A 132 13.55 -7.72 -0.73
CA ALA A 132 12.77 -8.93 -1.03
C ALA A 132 12.30 -9.01 -2.49
N LEU A 133 12.15 -7.88 -3.16
CA LEU A 133 11.80 -7.85 -4.59
C LEU A 133 12.91 -8.44 -5.44
N ARG A 134 12.56 -9.28 -6.39
CA ARG A 134 13.46 -9.71 -7.48
C ARG A 134 13.77 -8.54 -8.41
N PRO A 135 14.86 -8.58 -9.19
CA PRO A 135 15.08 -7.65 -10.28
C PRO A 135 13.85 -7.57 -11.20
N GLY A 136 13.41 -6.38 -11.55
CA GLY A 136 12.15 -6.14 -12.27
C GLY A 136 10.89 -6.29 -11.42
N GLY A 137 11.02 -6.63 -10.13
CA GLY A 137 9.90 -6.73 -9.20
C GLY A 137 9.27 -5.39 -8.86
N VAL A 138 8.00 -5.37 -8.49
CA VAL A 138 7.21 -4.16 -8.26
C VAL A 138 6.64 -4.09 -6.84
N LEU A 139 6.57 -2.87 -6.30
CA LEU A 139 5.96 -2.56 -5.01
C LEU A 139 4.83 -1.56 -5.22
N ILE A 140 3.63 -1.88 -4.75
CA ILE A 140 2.51 -0.95 -4.68
C ILE A 140 2.28 -0.61 -3.20
N ILE A 141 2.35 0.67 -2.87
CA ILE A 141 2.02 1.17 -1.54
C ILE A 141 0.87 2.17 -1.62
N ALA A 142 -0.02 2.14 -0.64
CA ALA A 142 -0.97 3.20 -0.39
C ALA A 142 -0.87 3.64 1.07
N VAL A 143 -0.77 4.95 1.30
CA VAL A 143 -0.67 5.52 2.64
C VAL A 143 -1.39 6.87 2.71
N PRO A 144 -1.85 7.29 3.91
CA PRO A 144 -2.32 8.65 4.11
C PRO A 144 -1.19 9.66 3.85
N ASN A 145 -1.51 10.76 3.22
CA ASN A 145 -0.59 11.88 3.06
C ASN A 145 -0.42 12.61 4.40
N VAL A 146 0.61 12.25 5.16
CA VAL A 146 0.90 12.84 6.48
C VAL A 146 1.27 14.32 6.42
N ALA A 147 1.54 14.87 5.25
CA ALA A 147 1.73 16.30 5.03
C ALA A 147 0.41 17.05 4.83
N ALA A 148 -0.69 16.34 4.54
CA ALA A 148 -2.00 16.96 4.37
C ALA A 148 -2.53 17.61 5.65
N PRO A 149 -3.34 18.68 5.56
CA PRO A 149 -3.96 19.33 6.72
C PRO A 149 -4.75 18.35 7.59
N LYS A 150 -5.45 17.38 6.99
CA LYS A 150 -6.19 16.32 7.67
C LYS A 150 -5.28 15.54 8.63
N ALA A 151 -4.11 15.13 8.19
CA ALA A 151 -3.19 14.36 9.02
C ALA A 151 -2.69 15.18 10.23
N ARG A 152 -2.49 16.49 10.07
CA ARG A 152 -2.14 17.39 11.19
C ARG A 152 -3.26 17.44 12.21
N VAL A 153 -4.51 17.58 11.78
CA VAL A 153 -5.67 17.55 12.69
C VAL A 153 -5.75 16.20 13.40
N THR A 154 -5.55 15.09 12.68
CA THR A 154 -5.55 13.74 13.25
C THR A 154 -4.49 13.60 14.36
N ARG A 155 -3.29 14.12 14.14
CA ARG A 155 -2.21 14.07 15.16
C ARG A 155 -2.48 14.92 16.41
N LEU A 156 -3.24 16.00 16.28
CA LEU A 156 -3.54 16.93 17.36
C LEU A 156 -4.79 16.54 18.18
N THR A 157 -5.56 15.56 17.70
CA THR A 157 -6.81 15.16 18.33
C THR A 157 -6.74 13.71 18.83
N PRO A 158 -7.28 13.39 20.03
CA PRO A 158 -7.23 12.05 20.59
C PRO A 158 -8.08 11.07 19.79
N LEU A 159 -7.72 9.78 19.82
CA LEU A 159 -8.44 8.73 19.11
C LEU A 159 -9.93 8.64 19.51
N SER A 160 -10.25 8.93 20.76
CA SER A 160 -11.63 9.01 21.26
C SER A 160 -12.47 10.05 20.52
N PHE A 161 -11.87 11.20 20.18
CA PHE A 161 -12.52 12.23 19.37
C PHE A 161 -12.79 11.72 17.94
N HIS A 162 -11.81 11.05 17.32
CA HIS A 162 -12.01 10.46 15.98
C HIS A 162 -13.10 9.41 15.98
N ARG A 163 -13.13 8.52 16.98
CA ARG A 163 -14.21 7.52 17.14
C ARG A 163 -15.56 8.16 17.34
N PHE A 164 -15.62 9.23 18.14
CA PHE A 164 -16.87 10.00 18.33
C PHE A 164 -17.35 10.63 17.01
N VAL A 165 -16.46 11.31 16.29
CA VAL A 165 -16.77 11.92 14.99
C VAL A 165 -17.22 10.87 14.00
N TYR A 166 -16.51 9.75 13.93
CA TYR A 166 -16.86 8.64 13.06
C TYR A 166 -18.26 8.09 13.37
N ARG A 167 -18.52 7.70 14.62
CA ARG A 167 -19.83 7.18 15.06
C ARG A 167 -20.96 8.17 14.83
N ARG A 168 -20.72 9.46 15.12
CA ARG A 168 -21.76 10.48 15.04
C ARG A 168 -22.03 10.97 13.63
N LEU A 169 -21.01 11.01 12.77
CA LEU A 169 -21.08 11.68 11.49
C LEU A 169 -20.98 10.73 10.29
N LEU A 170 -20.29 9.61 10.39
CA LEU A 170 -19.99 8.73 9.25
C LEU A 170 -20.60 7.34 9.36
N SER A 171 -20.71 6.79 10.59
CA SER A 171 -21.24 5.45 10.79
C SER A 171 -22.73 5.38 10.49
N ARG A 172 -23.14 4.33 9.77
CA ARG A 172 -24.54 3.87 9.75
C ARG A 172 -24.80 3.09 11.04
N LYS A 173 -26.04 3.15 11.56
CA LYS A 173 -26.42 2.39 12.77
C LYS A 173 -26.13 0.90 12.55
N GLY A 174 -25.20 0.34 13.34
CA GLY A 174 -24.89 -1.09 13.34
C GLY A 174 -23.52 -1.48 12.80
N ASP A 175 -22.79 -0.58 12.14
CA ASP A 175 -21.46 -0.88 11.60
C ASP A 175 -20.36 -0.46 12.57
N ASP A 176 -19.84 -1.38 13.36
CA ASP A 176 -18.56 -1.20 14.08
C ASP A 176 -17.33 -1.45 13.17
N GLU A 177 -17.55 -1.97 11.98
CA GLU A 177 -16.54 -2.21 10.97
C GLU A 177 -16.00 -0.89 10.39
N GLY A 178 -14.68 -0.80 10.23
CA GLY A 178 -14.00 0.42 9.72
C GLY A 178 -13.80 1.54 10.74
N MET A 179 -13.91 1.24 12.04
CA MET A 179 -13.56 2.19 13.10
C MET A 179 -12.10 2.64 12.99
N PRO A 180 -11.80 3.92 13.31
CA PRO A 180 -10.43 4.41 13.32
C PRO A 180 -9.54 3.60 14.26
N PHE A 181 -8.43 3.10 13.74
CA PHE A 181 -7.35 2.48 14.51
C PHE A 181 -6.33 3.53 14.94
N ALA A 182 -5.49 3.17 15.91
CA ALA A 182 -4.33 3.97 16.26
C ALA A 182 -3.35 3.99 15.07
N THR A 183 -3.04 5.18 14.57
CA THR A 183 -2.06 5.41 13.51
C THR A 183 -0.84 6.12 14.11
N VAL A 184 0.34 5.63 13.81
CA VAL A 184 1.59 6.26 14.24
C VAL A 184 1.86 7.53 13.43
N LEU A 185 1.45 7.55 12.17
CA LEU A 185 1.67 8.66 11.20
C LEU A 185 3.11 9.17 11.25
N ASP A 186 4.06 8.25 11.12
CA ASP A 186 5.47 8.58 11.13
C ASP A 186 5.82 9.54 9.97
N GLY A 187 6.71 10.48 10.23
CA GLY A 187 7.13 11.46 9.23
C GLY A 187 7.90 10.84 8.04
N SER A 188 8.37 9.60 8.16
CA SER A 188 9.06 8.89 7.08
C SER A 188 8.14 8.49 5.93
N ILE A 189 6.80 8.36 6.18
CA ILE A 189 5.83 8.12 5.12
C ILE A 189 5.30 9.40 4.45
N ARG A 190 5.93 10.55 4.65
CA ARG A 190 5.64 11.74 3.85
C ARG A 190 5.97 11.46 2.37
N PRO A 191 5.19 12.03 1.44
CA PRO A 191 5.42 11.81 0.00
C PRO A 191 6.87 12.05 -0.44
N ASP A 192 7.45 13.20 -0.04
CA ASP A 192 8.82 13.58 -0.33
C ASP A 192 9.86 12.62 0.30
N ARG A 193 9.54 12.07 1.47
CA ARG A 193 10.40 11.10 2.15
C ARG A 193 10.32 9.72 1.53
N LEU A 194 9.13 9.29 1.12
CA LEU A 194 8.95 8.01 0.42
C LEU A 194 9.66 7.98 -0.93
N GLU A 195 9.64 9.09 -1.68
CA GLU A 195 10.38 9.22 -2.93
C GLU A 195 11.89 9.12 -2.69
N ASN A 196 12.42 9.86 -1.72
CA ASN A 196 13.84 9.77 -1.35
C ASN A 196 14.22 8.37 -0.83
N LEU A 197 13.33 7.74 -0.08
CA LEU A 197 13.55 6.39 0.44
C LEU A 197 13.58 5.36 -0.69
N ALA A 198 12.72 5.51 -1.70
CA ALA A 198 12.75 4.69 -2.90
C ALA A 198 14.10 4.79 -3.60
N GLU A 199 14.59 6.01 -3.83
CA GLU A 199 15.89 6.25 -4.45
C GLU A 199 17.04 5.61 -3.63
N VAL A 200 17.07 5.84 -2.31
CA VAL A 200 18.08 5.25 -1.41
C VAL A 200 18.04 3.72 -1.41
N CYS A 201 16.86 3.13 -1.57
CA CYS A 201 16.68 1.68 -1.65
C CYS A 201 16.88 1.12 -3.08
N GLY A 202 17.25 1.95 -4.04
CA GLY A 202 17.47 1.54 -5.44
C GLY A 202 16.18 1.20 -6.19
N LEU A 203 15.03 1.74 -5.76
CA LEU A 203 13.77 1.59 -6.46
C LEU A 203 13.47 2.80 -7.34
N ILE A 204 12.87 2.55 -8.49
CA ILE A 204 12.39 3.59 -9.41
C ILE A 204 10.92 3.87 -9.09
N VAL A 205 10.55 5.13 -8.91
CA VAL A 205 9.15 5.54 -8.81
C VAL A 205 8.57 5.59 -10.22
N LEU A 206 7.72 4.61 -10.54
CA LEU A 206 7.04 4.54 -11.84
C LEU A 206 5.84 5.47 -11.90
N ARG A 207 5.11 5.56 -10.79
CA ARG A 207 3.89 6.34 -10.71
C ARG A 207 3.62 6.77 -9.27
N ARG A 208 3.09 7.97 -9.13
CA ARG A 208 2.50 8.48 -7.90
C ARG A 208 1.15 9.08 -8.23
N THR A 209 0.13 8.72 -7.47
CA THR A 209 -1.22 9.26 -7.57
C THR A 209 -1.65 9.79 -6.22
N ASP A 210 -1.86 11.10 -6.14
CA ASP A 210 -2.41 11.75 -4.96
C ASP A 210 -3.93 11.88 -5.13
N PHE A 211 -4.71 11.57 -4.10
CA PHE A 211 -6.17 11.56 -4.20
C PHE A 211 -6.86 11.91 -2.88
N GLU A 212 -8.17 12.13 -2.95
CA GLU A 212 -9.00 12.36 -1.77
C GLU A 212 -9.57 11.04 -1.26
N ASP A 213 -9.37 10.74 0.02
CA ASP A 213 -9.97 9.57 0.64
C ASP A 213 -11.50 9.72 0.83
N ASN A 214 -12.16 8.57 0.91
CA ASN A 214 -13.61 8.48 0.99
C ASN A 214 -14.21 9.14 2.23
N LYS A 215 -13.56 9.02 3.38
CA LYS A 215 -14.06 9.55 4.65
C LYS A 215 -14.05 11.07 4.61
N GLN A 216 -13.00 11.66 4.03
CA GLN A 216 -12.91 13.11 3.83
C GLN A 216 -13.97 13.59 2.84
N LEU A 217 -14.11 12.92 1.69
CA LEU A 217 -15.12 13.26 0.70
C LEU A 217 -16.54 13.19 1.27
N ALA A 218 -16.85 12.15 2.04
CA ALA A 218 -18.14 11.99 2.70
C ALA A 218 -18.41 13.11 3.71
N LEU A 219 -17.42 13.49 4.52
CA LEU A 219 -17.52 14.61 5.44
C LEU A 219 -17.75 15.93 4.69
N ARG A 220 -16.99 16.21 3.65
CA ARG A 220 -17.14 17.42 2.82
C ARG A 220 -18.55 17.51 2.25
N ARG A 221 -19.07 16.42 1.68
CA ARG A 221 -20.44 16.37 1.15
C ARG A 221 -21.47 16.62 2.22
N LYS A 222 -21.30 16.01 3.40
CA LYS A 222 -22.22 16.20 4.54
C LYS A 222 -22.30 17.65 5.02
N PHE A 223 -21.16 18.35 5.05
CA PHE A 223 -21.08 19.76 5.43
C PHE A 223 -21.25 20.72 4.25
N LYS A 224 -21.66 20.24 3.07
CA LYS A 224 -21.82 21.02 1.83
C LYS A 224 -20.55 21.79 1.44
N LEU A 225 -19.38 21.30 1.85
CA LEU A 225 -18.07 21.83 1.45
C LEU A 225 -17.69 21.26 0.08
N THR A 226 -18.45 21.66 -0.94
CA THR A 226 -18.24 21.25 -2.35
C THR A 226 -18.31 22.47 -3.25
N GLY A 227 -17.81 22.35 -4.48
CA GLY A 227 -17.85 23.46 -5.44
C GLY A 227 -17.06 24.69 -4.95
N LEU A 228 -17.66 25.88 -5.11
CA LEU A 228 -17.00 27.16 -4.81
C LEU A 228 -16.47 27.27 -3.37
N PRO A 229 -17.22 26.92 -2.29
CA PRO A 229 -16.69 26.98 -0.93
C PRO A 229 -15.44 26.13 -0.74
N TRP A 230 -15.42 24.92 -1.28
CA TRP A 230 -14.27 24.06 -1.19
C TRP A 230 -13.07 24.57 -1.98
N ASN A 231 -13.31 25.08 -3.19
CA ASN A 231 -12.27 25.66 -4.03
C ASN A 231 -11.61 26.87 -3.36
N ALA A 232 -12.39 27.70 -2.65
CA ALA A 232 -11.86 28.80 -1.87
C ALA A 232 -10.96 28.32 -0.72
N ILE A 233 -11.37 27.28 0.01
CA ILE A 233 -10.54 26.64 1.05
C ILE A 233 -9.24 26.10 0.45
N ARG A 234 -9.32 25.38 -0.66
CA ARG A 234 -8.13 24.86 -1.36
C ARG A 234 -7.19 25.98 -1.77
N ALA A 235 -7.73 27.03 -2.39
CA ALA A 235 -6.95 28.19 -2.82
C ALA A 235 -6.23 28.86 -1.65
N ALA A 236 -6.91 29.04 -0.50
CA ALA A 236 -6.32 29.59 0.71
C ALA A 236 -5.17 28.72 1.25
N PHE A 237 -5.37 27.39 1.36
CA PHE A 237 -4.31 26.47 1.79
C PHE A 237 -3.12 26.45 0.82
N ARG A 238 -3.37 26.42 -0.47
CA ARG A 238 -2.32 26.46 -1.50
C ARG A 238 -1.55 27.80 -1.45
N GLY A 239 -2.25 28.91 -1.30
CA GLY A 239 -1.62 30.23 -1.13
C GLY A 239 -0.74 30.31 0.10
N MET A 240 -1.27 29.95 1.28
CA MET A 240 -0.52 29.97 2.56
C MET A 240 0.69 29.01 2.55
N SER A 241 0.58 27.90 1.86
CA SER A 241 1.65 26.87 1.78
C SER A 241 2.59 27.04 0.59
N ARG A 242 2.42 28.09 -0.22
CA ARG A 242 3.13 28.27 -1.50
C ARG A 242 2.98 27.04 -2.42
N GLY A 243 1.77 26.50 -2.51
CA GLY A 243 1.45 25.36 -3.35
C GLY A 243 1.82 23.99 -2.76
N ARG A 244 2.46 23.95 -1.58
CA ARG A 244 2.95 22.67 -0.98
C ARG A 244 1.85 21.81 -0.35
N MET A 245 0.69 22.38 -0.03
CA MET A 245 -0.40 21.67 0.61
C MET A 245 -1.70 21.87 -0.18
N ASP A 246 -2.30 20.77 -0.57
CA ASP A 246 -3.68 20.76 -1.07
C ASP A 246 -4.52 19.93 -0.08
N PRO A 247 -5.53 20.54 0.58
CA PRO A 247 -6.34 19.84 1.56
C PRO A 247 -7.22 18.73 0.94
N GLU A 248 -7.36 18.69 -0.37
CA GLU A 248 -8.07 17.63 -1.07
C GLU A 248 -7.23 16.34 -1.20
N LEU A 249 -5.91 16.47 -1.30
CA LEU A 249 -5.00 15.34 -1.53
C LEU A 249 -4.60 14.71 -0.19
N SER A 250 -5.47 13.86 0.34
CA SER A 250 -5.33 13.27 1.67
C SER A 250 -4.62 11.93 1.69
N ASP A 251 -4.50 11.27 0.53
CA ASP A 251 -3.89 9.94 0.40
C ASP A 251 -3.04 9.86 -0.86
N ILE A 252 -2.11 8.93 -0.88
CA ILE A 252 -1.23 8.64 -2.01
C ILE A 252 -1.15 7.15 -2.30
N VAL A 253 -1.06 6.82 -3.57
CA VAL A 253 -0.63 5.50 -4.06
C VAL A 253 0.67 5.69 -4.83
N MET A 254 1.65 4.84 -4.57
CA MET A 254 2.90 4.81 -5.33
C MET A 254 3.12 3.42 -5.91
N VAL A 255 3.58 3.38 -7.15
CA VAL A 255 4.07 2.19 -7.83
C VAL A 255 5.56 2.36 -8.01
N LEU A 256 6.31 1.40 -7.49
CA LEU A 256 7.76 1.41 -7.51
C LEU A 256 8.27 0.12 -8.15
N GLN A 257 9.44 0.16 -8.77
CA GLN A 257 10.06 -0.99 -9.38
C GLN A 257 11.51 -1.12 -8.96
N ARG A 258 11.92 -2.32 -8.62
CA ARG A 258 13.33 -2.66 -8.58
C ARG A 258 13.83 -2.81 -10.01
N PRO A 259 14.88 -2.10 -10.44
CA PRO A 259 15.42 -2.20 -11.79
C PRO A 259 15.69 -3.65 -12.18
N PHE A 260 15.55 -3.97 -13.45
CA PHE A 260 16.10 -5.21 -13.98
C PHE A 260 17.62 -5.19 -13.84
N GLN A 261 18.22 -6.34 -13.54
CA GLN A 261 19.67 -6.46 -13.62
C GLN A 261 20.07 -6.34 -15.09
N ASP A 262 21.00 -5.42 -15.36
CA ASP A 262 21.61 -5.35 -16.68
C ASP A 262 22.59 -6.55 -16.80
N PRO A 263 22.38 -7.47 -17.77
CA PRO A 263 23.29 -8.60 -17.96
C PRO A 263 24.76 -8.17 -18.17
N ALA A 264 24.99 -6.94 -18.63
CA ALA A 264 26.34 -6.41 -18.81
C ALA A 264 27.04 -6.00 -17.50
N THR A 265 26.29 -5.61 -16.46
CA THR A 265 26.88 -5.21 -15.17
C THR A 265 27.17 -6.40 -14.26
N GLY A 266 26.44 -7.50 -14.38
CA GLY A 266 26.69 -8.74 -13.63
C GLY A 266 28.04 -9.38 -14.01
N THR A 267 28.36 -9.40 -15.30
CA THR A 267 29.63 -9.97 -15.81
C THR A 267 30.86 -9.16 -15.40
N LEU A 268 30.76 -7.85 -15.23
CA LEU A 268 31.90 -7.02 -14.79
C LEU A 268 32.22 -7.21 -13.30
N ALA A 269 31.20 -7.33 -12.43
CA ALA A 269 31.40 -7.55 -11.00
C ALA A 269 31.96 -8.96 -10.71
N GLU A 270 31.45 -9.97 -11.41
CA GLU A 270 31.98 -11.36 -11.30
C GLU A 270 33.39 -11.49 -11.88
N SER A 271 33.67 -10.81 -12.99
CA SER A 271 35.01 -10.78 -13.60
C SER A 271 36.05 -10.06 -12.72
N LEU A 272 35.65 -8.99 -12.02
CA LEU A 272 36.52 -8.29 -11.06
C LEU A 272 36.76 -9.10 -9.79
N ALA A 273 35.76 -9.82 -9.30
CA ALA A 273 35.91 -10.72 -8.14
C ALA A 273 36.79 -11.94 -8.47
N ALA A 274 36.69 -12.50 -9.68
CA ALA A 274 37.52 -13.60 -10.14
C ALA A 274 38.97 -13.18 -10.47
N ALA A 275 39.25 -11.91 -10.70
CA ALA A 275 40.58 -11.39 -10.94
C ALA A 275 41.37 -11.04 -9.66
N GLN A 276 40.72 -11.07 -8.50
CA GLN A 276 41.30 -10.76 -7.19
C GLN A 276 41.50 -11.99 -6.29
N GLY A 277 41.15 -13.18 -6.75
CA GLY A 277 41.36 -14.48 -6.08
C GLY A 277 42.42 -15.32 -6.80
#